data_6ca62e408629aceb9b0b7d62ce1f3e2d
#
_entry.id   6ca62e408629aceb9b0b7d62ce1f3e2d
#
_cell.length_a   1.000
_cell.length_b   1.000
_cell.length_c   1.000
_cell.angle_alpha   90.00
_cell.angle_beta   90.00
_cell.angle_gamma   90.00
#
_symmetry.space_group_name_H-M   'P 1'
#
loop_
_entity.id
_entity.type
_entity.pdbx_description
1 polymer ?
#
loop_
_entity_poly.entity_id
_entity_poly.type
_entity_poly.pdbx_seq_one_letter_code
_entity_poly.pdbx_strand_id
1 'polypeptide(L)'
;MTTTSFPVQLGRWLRNPKGEKRRRPVLVKQLEERDRRRMLKHFLALDDSDRLLRFGSIVQDEQVQAYVERIDFSRDAVYGVYNRMFRLVAVGHLAFAPKEKIPAGGASTTKDRIAEFGVSVSASARGLGIGSKMFERAAIHCRNSDVDTLYMHCLSSNQTMMHIAKKAGMEIQRERGEADAYLRLLPANPASMLQEAIEEQVATIDYNLKANKRFALKFFGAGK
;
A
#
# COMPACT_ATOMS: atom_id res chain seq x y z
N MET A 1 7.28 -1.89 -37.41
CA MET A 1 6.76 -2.33 -36.11
C MET A 1 7.74 -1.86 -35.04
N THR A 2 7.56 -0.66 -34.52
CA THR A 2 8.47 -0.01 -33.59
C THR A 2 7.88 -0.11 -32.19
N THR A 3 8.43 -1.03 -31.39
CA THR A 3 8.15 -1.19 -29.98
C THR A 3 8.72 0.01 -29.20
N THR A 4 7.87 0.96 -28.87
CA THR A 4 8.27 2.10 -28.01
C THR A 4 8.28 1.59 -26.58
N SER A 5 9.46 1.17 -26.13
CA SER A 5 9.75 0.88 -24.73
C SER A 5 9.81 2.20 -23.97
N PHE A 6 8.81 2.47 -23.12
CA PHE A 6 8.88 3.56 -22.16
C PHE A 6 9.63 3.08 -20.90
N PRO A 7 10.82 3.61 -20.62
CA PRO A 7 11.46 3.36 -19.35
C PRO A 7 10.70 4.12 -18.26
N VAL A 8 10.01 3.40 -17.36
CA VAL A 8 9.49 3.99 -16.13
C VAL A 8 10.67 4.51 -15.33
N GLN A 9 10.86 5.84 -15.38
CA GLN A 9 11.93 6.54 -14.66
C GLN A 9 11.58 6.59 -13.16
N LEU A 10 11.85 5.53 -12.42
CA LEU A 10 11.82 5.52 -10.94
C LEU A 10 12.71 6.63 -10.34
N GLY A 11 13.71 7.14 -11.09
CA GLY A 11 14.61 8.22 -10.66
C GLY A 11 13.99 9.61 -10.62
N ARG A 12 12.77 9.83 -11.16
CA ARG A 12 12.14 11.16 -11.20
C ARG A 12 11.55 11.62 -9.87
N TRP A 13 11.38 10.70 -8.92
CA TRP A 13 10.77 10.95 -7.62
C TRP A 13 11.72 11.61 -6.61
N LEU A 14 13.03 11.60 -6.88
CA LEU A 14 14.05 12.15 -5.97
C LEU A 14 14.35 13.64 -6.22
N ARG A 15 13.77 14.28 -7.23
CA ARG A 15 13.92 15.73 -7.43
C ARG A 15 12.92 16.51 -6.59
N ASN A 16 13.41 17.04 -5.48
CA ASN A 16 12.74 18.04 -4.67
C ASN A 16 12.68 19.39 -5.46
N PRO A 17 11.50 19.89 -5.89
CA PRO A 17 11.42 21.23 -6.45
C PRO A 17 11.69 22.23 -5.32
N LYS A 18 12.54 23.21 -5.59
CA LYS A 18 12.94 24.30 -4.68
C LYS A 18 11.69 24.96 -4.08
N GLY A 19 11.54 24.89 -2.75
CA GLY A 19 10.58 25.72 -2.01
C GLY A 19 9.50 25.01 -1.22
N GLU A 20 9.31 23.70 -1.29
CA GLU A 20 8.35 23.01 -0.41
C GLU A 20 8.93 22.83 0.98
N LYS A 21 8.13 23.25 2.01
CA LYS A 21 8.41 22.91 3.42
C LYS A 21 8.74 21.41 3.49
N ARG A 22 9.90 21.04 4.05
CA ARG A 22 10.33 19.65 4.22
C ARG A 22 9.21 18.85 4.89
N ARG A 23 8.40 18.16 4.11
CA ARG A 23 7.42 17.21 4.63
C ARG A 23 8.22 16.09 5.29
N ARG A 24 7.82 15.70 6.49
CA ARG A 24 8.47 14.57 7.17
C ARG A 24 8.35 13.33 6.31
N PRO A 25 9.40 12.49 6.23
CA PRO A 25 9.32 11.25 5.47
C PRO A 25 8.21 10.37 6.03
N VAL A 26 7.40 9.82 5.13
CA VAL A 26 6.43 8.80 5.45
C VAL A 26 7.17 7.47 5.53
N LEU A 27 7.20 6.87 6.72
CA LEU A 27 7.84 5.58 6.95
C LEU A 27 6.77 4.49 6.90
N VAL A 28 6.94 3.56 5.96
CA VAL A 28 6.03 2.46 5.69
C VAL A 28 6.63 1.18 6.24
N LYS A 29 6.04 0.64 7.31
CA LYS A 29 6.47 -0.60 7.96
C LYS A 29 5.71 -1.79 7.36
N GLN A 30 6.41 -2.87 7.07
CA GLN A 30 5.76 -4.16 6.79
C GLN A 30 5.17 -4.71 8.09
N LEU A 31 3.86 -4.97 8.08
CA LEU A 31 3.12 -5.48 9.23
C LEU A 31 3.25 -6.99 9.32
N GLU A 32 3.13 -7.48 10.54
CA GLU A 32 3.21 -8.89 10.87
C GLU A 32 1.93 -9.35 11.60
N GLU A 33 1.80 -10.65 11.86
CA GLU A 33 0.66 -11.23 12.58
C GLU A 33 0.33 -10.48 13.89
N ARG A 34 1.34 -10.06 14.63
CA ARG A 34 1.18 -9.28 15.88
C ARG A 34 0.49 -7.93 15.68
N ASP A 35 0.42 -7.42 14.45
CA ASP A 35 -0.23 -6.15 14.12
C ASP A 35 -1.70 -6.33 13.70
N ARG A 36 -2.19 -7.57 13.52
CA ARG A 36 -3.56 -7.89 13.07
C ARG A 36 -4.63 -7.16 13.86
N ARG A 37 -4.51 -7.12 15.21
CA ARG A 37 -5.47 -6.39 16.07
C ARG A 37 -5.48 -4.87 15.79
N ARG A 38 -4.33 -4.29 15.43
CA ARG A 38 -4.25 -2.86 15.07
C ARG A 38 -4.85 -2.60 13.70
N MET A 39 -4.67 -3.54 12.78
CA MET A 39 -5.30 -3.49 11.45
C MET A 39 -6.82 -3.55 11.58
N LEU A 40 -7.35 -4.50 12.33
CA LEU A 40 -8.79 -4.59 12.59
C LEU A 40 -9.32 -3.27 13.16
N LYS A 41 -8.66 -2.71 14.16
CA LYS A 41 -9.04 -1.41 14.72
C LYS A 41 -9.01 -0.28 13.69
N HIS A 42 -8.06 -0.28 12.77
CA HIS A 42 -7.97 0.72 11.70
C HIS A 42 -9.16 0.60 10.74
N PHE A 43 -9.48 -0.62 10.28
CA PHE A 43 -10.58 -0.84 9.35
C PHE A 43 -11.96 -0.60 9.96
N LEU A 44 -12.18 -1.01 11.22
CA LEU A 44 -13.41 -0.73 11.94
C LEU A 44 -13.65 0.77 12.21
N ALA A 45 -12.59 1.58 12.21
CA ALA A 45 -12.69 3.03 12.37
C ALA A 45 -12.97 3.79 11.06
N LEU A 46 -13.06 3.10 9.94
CA LEU A 46 -13.47 3.68 8.65
C LEU A 46 -14.97 3.93 8.66
N ASP A 47 -15.38 5.11 8.20
CA ASP A 47 -16.78 5.40 7.95
C ASP A 47 -17.31 4.69 6.68
N ASP A 48 -18.61 4.75 6.44
CA ASP A 48 -19.25 4.06 5.31
C ASP A 48 -18.69 4.50 3.96
N SER A 49 -18.36 5.78 3.81
CA SER A 49 -17.77 6.31 2.58
C SER A 49 -16.36 5.74 2.35
N ASP A 50 -15.58 5.61 3.41
CA ASP A 50 -14.25 5.02 3.36
C ASP A 50 -14.29 3.50 3.11
N ARG A 51 -15.26 2.81 3.70
CA ARG A 51 -15.50 1.38 3.45
C ARG A 51 -15.89 1.16 1.98
N LEU A 52 -16.81 1.97 1.46
CA LEU A 52 -17.19 1.94 0.05
C LEU A 52 -15.98 2.11 -0.87
N LEU A 53 -15.14 3.12 -0.62
CA LEU A 53 -13.94 3.36 -1.42
C LEU A 53 -12.87 2.28 -1.29
N ARG A 54 -12.78 1.59 -0.14
CA ARG A 54 -11.78 0.55 0.12
C ARG A 54 -12.19 -0.82 -0.35
N PHE A 55 -13.47 -1.16 -0.23
CA PHE A 55 -13.99 -2.51 -0.47
C PHE A 55 -14.93 -2.60 -1.69
N GLY A 56 -15.22 -1.47 -2.35
CA GLY A 56 -16.20 -1.40 -3.44
C GLY A 56 -17.65 -1.40 -2.98
N SER A 57 -17.89 -1.65 -1.69
CA SER A 57 -19.23 -1.68 -1.07
C SER A 57 -19.17 -1.25 0.40
N ILE A 58 -20.32 -0.88 0.97
CA ILE A 58 -20.44 -0.61 2.40
C ILE A 58 -20.51 -1.95 3.13
N VAL A 59 -19.37 -2.37 3.67
CA VAL A 59 -19.24 -3.63 4.42
C VAL A 59 -19.52 -3.41 5.91
N GLN A 60 -20.19 -4.37 6.56
CA GLN A 60 -20.46 -4.35 8.00
C GLN A 60 -19.23 -4.79 8.80
N ASP A 61 -19.24 -4.57 10.12
CA ASP A 61 -18.13 -4.86 11.01
C ASP A 61 -17.70 -6.34 10.97
N GLU A 62 -18.66 -7.26 10.85
CA GLU A 62 -18.41 -8.70 10.75
C GLU A 62 -17.66 -9.05 9.45
N GLN A 63 -17.98 -8.38 8.35
CA GLN A 63 -17.29 -8.57 7.07
C GLN A 63 -15.87 -8.00 7.12
N VAL A 64 -15.68 -6.85 7.78
CA VAL A 64 -14.36 -6.27 8.04
C VAL A 64 -13.51 -7.21 8.89
N GLN A 65 -14.09 -7.78 9.95
CA GLN A 65 -13.41 -8.75 10.80
C GLN A 65 -12.99 -9.99 10.00
N ALA A 66 -13.92 -10.58 9.25
CA ALA A 66 -13.66 -11.75 8.42
C ALA A 66 -12.59 -11.46 7.33
N TYR A 67 -12.56 -10.24 6.77
CA TYR A 67 -11.50 -9.83 5.84
C TYR A 67 -10.14 -9.83 6.53
N VAL A 68 -10.03 -9.20 7.70
CA VAL A 68 -8.76 -9.11 8.45
C VAL A 68 -8.28 -10.48 8.92
N GLU A 69 -9.18 -11.35 9.35
CA GLU A 69 -8.86 -12.72 9.78
C GLU A 69 -8.33 -13.59 8.64
N ARG A 70 -8.82 -13.40 7.42
CA ARG A 70 -8.39 -14.16 6.23
C ARG A 70 -7.05 -13.72 5.63
N ILE A 71 -6.48 -12.59 6.05
CA ILE A 71 -5.16 -12.16 5.56
C ILE A 71 -4.10 -13.15 6.02
N ASP A 72 -3.37 -13.68 5.05
CA ASP A 72 -2.26 -14.61 5.27
C ASP A 72 -0.92 -13.87 5.16
N PHE A 73 -0.32 -13.52 6.29
CA PHE A 73 0.96 -12.81 6.35
C PHE A 73 2.16 -13.63 5.84
N SER A 74 2.00 -14.93 5.64
CA SER A 74 3.04 -15.77 5.05
C SER A 74 3.05 -15.67 3.52
N ARG A 75 1.92 -15.31 2.93
CA ARG A 75 1.72 -15.19 1.49
C ARG A 75 1.64 -13.74 1.03
N ASP A 76 0.86 -12.94 1.75
CA ASP A 76 0.54 -11.56 1.38
C ASP A 76 1.49 -10.58 2.09
N ALA A 77 1.82 -9.47 1.43
CA ALA A 77 2.57 -8.41 2.07
C ALA A 77 1.60 -7.31 2.56
N VAL A 78 1.66 -6.99 3.84
CA VAL A 78 0.82 -5.97 4.44
C VAL A 78 1.68 -4.83 4.96
N TYR A 79 1.29 -3.61 4.68
CA TYR A 79 2.03 -2.41 5.04
C TYR A 79 1.21 -1.51 5.95
N GLY A 80 1.89 -0.77 6.82
CA GLY A 80 1.25 0.19 7.70
C GLY A 80 2.07 1.44 7.95
N VAL A 81 1.36 2.53 8.23
CA VAL A 81 1.96 3.78 8.67
C VAL A 81 1.46 4.10 10.07
N TYR A 82 2.41 4.28 11.00
CA TYR A 82 2.13 4.64 12.38
C TYR A 82 2.38 6.13 12.62
N ASN A 83 1.42 6.82 13.24
CA ASN A 83 1.60 8.18 13.69
C ASN A 83 2.49 8.25 14.95
N ARG A 84 2.76 9.47 15.45
CA ARG A 84 3.60 9.69 16.66
C ARG A 84 3.05 9.08 17.95
N MET A 85 1.73 8.86 18.01
CA MET A 85 1.06 8.24 19.16
C MET A 85 1.00 6.70 19.02
N PHE A 86 1.74 6.14 18.08
CA PHE A 86 1.74 4.71 17.76
C PHE A 86 0.34 4.18 17.44
N ARG A 87 -0.46 4.98 16.70
CA ARG A 87 -1.72 4.56 16.11
C ARG A 87 -1.47 4.24 14.64
N LEU A 88 -2.00 3.12 14.17
CA LEU A 88 -1.98 2.75 12.76
C LEU A 88 -2.97 3.65 12.01
N VAL A 89 -2.48 4.49 11.11
CA VAL A 89 -3.28 5.49 10.38
C VAL A 89 -3.44 5.19 8.90
N ALA A 90 -2.71 4.20 8.40
CA ALA A 90 -2.90 3.69 7.04
C ALA A 90 -2.53 2.21 7.00
N VAL A 91 -3.25 1.44 6.18
CA VAL A 91 -2.99 0.03 5.88
C VAL A 91 -3.03 -0.17 4.37
N GLY A 92 -2.00 -0.80 3.83
CA GLY A 92 -1.94 -1.30 2.46
C GLY A 92 -1.84 -2.81 2.48
N HIS A 93 -2.63 -3.48 1.67
CA HIS A 93 -2.59 -4.92 1.49
C HIS A 93 -2.19 -5.22 0.05
N LEU A 94 -1.15 -6.00 -0.10
CA LEU A 94 -0.65 -6.53 -1.35
C LEU A 94 -0.92 -8.02 -1.36
N ALA A 95 -1.97 -8.42 -2.06
CA ALA A 95 -2.39 -9.82 -2.19
C ALA A 95 -1.79 -10.41 -3.47
N PHE A 96 -1.12 -11.55 -3.34
CA PHE A 96 -0.56 -12.26 -4.48
C PHE A 96 -1.59 -13.23 -5.05
N ALA A 97 -1.91 -13.07 -6.34
CA ALA A 97 -2.82 -13.99 -7.01
C ALA A 97 -2.26 -15.42 -7.02
N PRO A 98 -3.09 -16.45 -6.76
CA PRO A 98 -2.71 -17.82 -7.03
C PRO A 98 -2.33 -17.95 -8.50
N LYS A 99 -1.34 -18.79 -8.82
CA LYS A 99 -0.80 -18.98 -10.19
C LYS A 99 -1.86 -19.33 -11.26
N GLU A 100 -3.09 -19.64 -10.87
CA GLU A 100 -4.18 -20.14 -11.72
C GLU A 100 -5.30 -19.13 -11.99
N LYS A 101 -5.30 -17.94 -11.37
CA LYS A 101 -6.38 -16.95 -11.53
C LYS A 101 -5.86 -15.64 -12.11
N ILE A 102 -5.71 -15.61 -13.41
CA ILE A 102 -5.46 -14.37 -14.15
C ILE A 102 -6.81 -13.87 -14.67
N PRO A 103 -7.24 -12.61 -14.36
CA PRO A 103 -8.42 -12.03 -14.99
C PRO A 103 -8.26 -12.01 -16.51
N ALA A 104 -9.24 -12.58 -17.23
CA ALA A 104 -9.25 -12.58 -18.68
C ALA A 104 -9.53 -11.15 -19.19
N GLY A 105 -8.50 -10.40 -19.54
CA GLY A 105 -8.68 -9.05 -20.08
C GLY A 105 -7.39 -8.30 -20.39
N GLY A 106 -6.29 -8.66 -19.79
CA GLY A 106 -4.97 -8.12 -20.15
C GLY A 106 -4.24 -9.10 -21.09
N ALA A 107 -3.38 -8.60 -21.97
CA ALA A 107 -2.48 -9.42 -22.80
C ALA A 107 -1.42 -10.09 -21.91
N SER A 108 -1.88 -10.98 -21.01
CA SER A 108 -1.05 -11.75 -20.09
C SER A 108 -0.72 -13.08 -20.74
N THR A 109 0.57 -13.36 -20.89
CA THR A 109 1.02 -14.71 -21.20
C THR A 109 0.82 -15.58 -19.96
N THR A 110 0.56 -16.86 -20.09
CA THR A 110 0.22 -17.84 -19.05
C THR A 110 1.23 -17.96 -17.88
N LYS A 111 2.19 -17.06 -17.76
CA LYS A 111 3.25 -17.03 -16.73
C LYS A 111 3.31 -15.74 -15.90
N ASP A 112 2.52 -14.72 -16.21
CA ASP A 112 2.62 -13.43 -15.51
C ASP A 112 2.13 -13.56 -14.05
N ARG A 113 2.99 -13.22 -13.10
CA ARG A 113 2.63 -13.12 -11.68
C ARG A 113 1.99 -11.77 -11.42
N ILE A 114 0.78 -11.79 -10.87
CA ILE A 114 0.01 -10.58 -10.57
C ILE A 114 -0.14 -10.44 -9.06
N ALA A 115 0.01 -9.22 -8.58
CA ALA A 115 -0.35 -8.85 -7.22
C ALA A 115 -1.33 -7.69 -7.22
N GLU A 116 -2.35 -7.77 -6.37
CA GLU A 116 -3.35 -6.72 -6.19
C GLU A 116 -3.01 -5.85 -4.99
N PHE A 117 -3.06 -4.52 -5.17
CA PHE A 117 -2.81 -3.56 -4.10
C PHE A 117 -4.05 -2.77 -3.74
N GLY A 118 -4.46 -2.88 -2.48
CA GLY A 118 -5.50 -2.06 -1.88
C GLY A 118 -4.96 -1.26 -0.70
N VAL A 119 -5.40 0.00 -0.54
CA VAL A 119 -4.93 0.88 0.53
C VAL A 119 -6.08 1.66 1.17
N SER A 120 -5.99 1.88 2.48
CA SER A 120 -6.85 2.80 3.21
C SER A 120 -6.02 3.75 4.08
N VAL A 121 -6.46 5.00 4.18
CA VAL A 121 -5.79 6.05 4.97
C VAL A 121 -6.84 6.76 5.81
N SER A 122 -6.68 6.74 7.13
CA SER A 122 -7.56 7.46 8.07
C SER A 122 -7.70 8.93 7.68
N ALA A 123 -8.88 9.52 7.82
CA ALA A 123 -9.18 10.90 7.45
C ALA A 123 -8.15 11.90 8.00
N SER A 124 -7.73 11.73 9.26
CA SER A 124 -6.73 12.59 9.93
C SER A 124 -5.31 12.52 9.34
N ALA A 125 -5.03 11.57 8.45
CA ALA A 125 -3.73 11.36 7.84
C ALA A 125 -3.73 11.55 6.32
N ARG A 126 -4.84 12.01 5.73
CA ARG A 126 -4.95 12.29 4.30
C ARG A 126 -4.16 13.54 3.89
N GLY A 127 -3.90 13.68 2.60
CA GLY A 127 -3.15 14.82 2.07
C GLY A 127 -1.64 14.82 2.36
N LEU A 128 -1.15 13.84 3.10
CA LEU A 128 0.27 13.71 3.46
C LEU A 128 1.10 12.86 2.49
N GLY A 129 0.50 12.37 1.39
CA GLY A 129 1.17 11.52 0.42
C GLY A 129 1.35 10.06 0.85
N ILE A 130 0.70 9.65 1.96
CA ILE A 130 0.85 8.31 2.54
C ILE A 130 0.46 7.23 1.53
N GLY A 131 -0.70 7.33 0.89
CA GLY A 131 -1.17 6.34 -0.09
C GLY A 131 -0.17 6.14 -1.25
N SER A 132 0.36 7.25 -1.80
CA SER A 132 1.38 7.19 -2.86
C SER A 132 2.67 6.50 -2.37
N LYS A 133 3.13 6.81 -1.15
CA LYS A 133 4.34 6.18 -0.61
C LYS A 133 4.15 4.69 -0.32
N MET A 134 2.95 4.29 0.13
CA MET A 134 2.61 2.88 0.31
C MET A 134 2.55 2.13 -1.01
N PHE A 135 2.01 2.77 -2.05
CA PHE A 135 2.02 2.21 -3.40
C PHE A 135 3.45 2.02 -3.93
N GLU A 136 4.32 3.04 -3.78
CA GLU A 136 5.74 2.94 -4.16
C GLU A 136 6.43 1.76 -3.45
N ARG A 137 6.17 1.60 -2.15
CA ARG A 137 6.72 0.49 -1.35
C ARG A 137 6.24 -0.88 -1.85
N ALA A 138 4.94 -0.99 -2.17
CA ALA A 138 4.35 -2.19 -2.74
C ALA A 138 4.94 -2.51 -4.14
N ALA A 139 5.11 -1.51 -5.00
CA ALA A 139 5.70 -1.68 -6.33
C ALA A 139 7.16 -2.16 -6.28
N ILE A 140 7.95 -1.63 -5.34
CA ILE A 140 9.33 -2.10 -5.11
C ILE A 140 9.34 -3.55 -4.65
N HIS A 141 8.48 -3.90 -3.70
CA HIS A 141 8.35 -5.26 -3.19
C HIS A 141 7.92 -6.25 -4.28
N CYS A 142 6.90 -5.91 -5.06
CA CYS A 142 6.47 -6.70 -6.21
C CYS A 142 7.62 -6.98 -7.17
N ARG A 143 8.36 -5.93 -7.54
CA ARG A 143 9.52 -6.03 -8.40
C ARG A 143 10.57 -7.00 -7.87
N ASN A 144 10.87 -6.93 -6.55
CA ASN A 144 11.88 -7.76 -5.90
C ASN A 144 11.38 -9.19 -5.59
N SER A 145 10.08 -9.43 -5.74
CA SER A 145 9.40 -10.72 -5.55
C SER A 145 8.99 -11.38 -6.88
N ASP A 146 9.61 -10.97 -8.00
CA ASP A 146 9.34 -11.50 -9.34
C ASP A 146 7.86 -11.41 -9.75
N VAL A 147 7.19 -10.33 -9.38
CA VAL A 147 5.85 -10.00 -9.85
C VAL A 147 5.96 -9.15 -11.11
N ASP A 148 5.27 -9.57 -12.16
CA ASP A 148 5.31 -8.92 -13.47
C ASP A 148 4.35 -7.73 -13.56
N THR A 149 3.19 -7.85 -12.89
CA THR A 149 2.13 -6.84 -12.96
C THR A 149 1.57 -6.54 -11.57
N LEU A 150 1.61 -5.25 -11.19
CA LEU A 150 0.90 -4.73 -10.04
C LEU A 150 -0.46 -4.21 -10.50
N TYR A 151 -1.52 -4.73 -9.89
CA TYR A 151 -2.92 -4.44 -10.20
C TYR A 151 -3.58 -3.64 -9.08
N MET A 152 -4.48 -2.75 -9.44
CA MET A 152 -5.38 -2.06 -8.52
C MET A 152 -6.79 -2.04 -9.09
N HIS A 153 -7.76 -2.37 -8.23
CA HIS A 153 -9.18 -2.22 -8.51
C HIS A 153 -9.78 -1.16 -7.59
N CYS A 154 -10.60 -0.26 -8.13
CA CYS A 154 -11.30 0.73 -7.33
C CYS A 154 -12.54 1.27 -8.07
N LEU A 155 -13.43 1.93 -7.34
CA LEU A 155 -14.49 2.71 -7.96
C LEU A 155 -13.87 3.85 -8.79
N SER A 156 -14.40 4.12 -9.97
CA SER A 156 -13.93 5.21 -10.85
C SER A 156 -14.11 6.60 -10.22
N SER A 157 -15.00 6.72 -9.23
CA SER A 157 -15.19 7.91 -8.39
C SER A 157 -14.09 8.11 -7.33
N ASN A 158 -13.26 7.08 -7.07
CA ASN A 158 -12.15 7.17 -6.11
C ASN A 158 -10.99 8.01 -6.68
N GLN A 159 -11.13 9.34 -6.61
CA GLN A 159 -10.16 10.29 -7.17
C GLN A 159 -8.75 10.10 -6.60
N THR A 160 -8.64 9.68 -5.34
CA THR A 160 -7.33 9.45 -4.69
C THR A 160 -6.61 8.26 -5.33
N MET A 161 -7.29 7.12 -5.51
CA MET A 161 -6.70 5.95 -6.17
C MET A 161 -6.41 6.23 -7.64
N MET A 162 -7.32 6.93 -8.33
CA MET A 162 -7.09 7.38 -9.71
C MET A 162 -5.88 8.29 -9.86
N HIS A 163 -5.64 9.19 -8.87
CA HIS A 163 -4.44 10.03 -8.85
C HIS A 163 -3.18 9.21 -8.64
N ILE A 164 -3.19 8.24 -7.72
CA ILE A 164 -2.06 7.33 -7.48
C ILE A 164 -1.74 6.54 -8.75
N ALA A 165 -2.75 5.94 -9.39
CA ALA A 165 -2.59 5.17 -10.61
C ALA A 165 -1.98 6.01 -11.76
N LYS A 166 -2.53 7.19 -12.02
CA LYS A 166 -2.00 8.12 -13.04
C LYS A 166 -0.57 8.53 -12.75
N LYS A 167 -0.28 8.89 -11.50
CA LYS A 167 1.05 9.32 -11.07
C LYS A 167 2.07 8.19 -11.21
N ALA A 168 1.67 6.95 -10.99
CA ALA A 168 2.49 5.76 -11.15
C ALA A 168 2.68 5.33 -12.61
N GLY A 169 1.95 5.95 -13.57
CA GLY A 169 1.99 5.59 -14.98
C GLY A 169 1.28 4.26 -15.28
N MET A 170 0.28 3.90 -14.47
CA MET A 170 -0.53 2.70 -14.71
C MET A 170 -1.41 2.86 -15.94
N GLU A 171 -1.62 1.78 -16.67
CA GLU A 171 -2.68 1.68 -17.68
C GLU A 171 -4.02 1.55 -16.96
N ILE A 172 -4.97 2.45 -17.25
CA ILE A 172 -6.26 2.53 -16.55
C ILE A 172 -7.39 2.20 -17.52
N GLN A 173 -8.16 1.19 -17.18
CA GLN A 173 -9.38 0.79 -17.87
C GLN A 173 -10.58 1.12 -16.98
N ARG A 174 -11.64 1.69 -17.56
CA ARG A 174 -12.85 2.07 -16.83
C ARG A 174 -14.06 1.40 -17.45
N GLU A 175 -14.82 0.73 -16.62
CA GLU A 175 -16.05 0.07 -17.05
C GLU A 175 -17.10 0.13 -15.93
N ARG A 176 -18.34 0.51 -16.28
CA ARG A 176 -19.53 0.43 -15.39
C ARG A 176 -19.37 1.06 -14.00
N GLY A 177 -18.57 2.13 -13.88
CA GLY A 177 -18.36 2.82 -12.61
C GLY A 177 -17.16 2.31 -11.81
N GLU A 178 -16.47 1.30 -12.30
CA GLU A 178 -15.24 0.75 -11.75
C GLU A 178 -14.02 1.17 -12.57
N ALA A 179 -12.84 1.00 -12.02
CA ALA A 179 -11.58 1.26 -12.70
C ALA A 179 -10.54 0.22 -12.28
N ASP A 180 -9.98 -0.41 -13.29
CA ASP A 180 -8.87 -1.33 -13.20
C ASP A 180 -7.59 -0.64 -13.66
N ALA A 181 -6.52 -0.76 -12.90
CA ALA A 181 -5.25 -0.15 -13.24
C ALA A 181 -4.12 -1.17 -13.15
N TYR A 182 -3.28 -1.20 -14.18
CA TYR A 182 -2.21 -2.18 -14.34
C TYR A 182 -0.87 -1.47 -14.46
N LEU A 183 0.13 -1.91 -13.73
CA LEU A 183 1.51 -1.45 -13.83
C LEU A 183 2.42 -2.64 -14.15
N ARG A 184 2.99 -2.66 -15.33
CA ARG A 184 4.05 -3.61 -15.66
C ARG A 184 5.34 -3.20 -14.97
N LEU A 185 5.93 -4.15 -14.26
CA LEU A 185 7.11 -3.94 -13.44
C LEU A 185 8.37 -4.39 -14.20
N LEU A 186 9.46 -3.66 -13.98
CA LEU A 186 10.78 -4.09 -14.44
C LEU A 186 11.31 -5.18 -13.50
N PRO A 187 12.18 -6.07 -13.96
CA PRO A 187 12.82 -7.07 -13.10
C PRO A 187 13.58 -6.44 -11.93
N ALA A 188 13.75 -7.21 -10.86
CA ALA A 188 14.57 -6.81 -9.72
C ALA A 188 15.98 -6.42 -10.14
N ASN A 189 16.57 -5.48 -9.43
CA ASN A 189 17.99 -5.15 -9.57
C ASN A 189 18.61 -4.85 -8.20
N PRO A 190 19.95 -4.84 -8.07
CA PRO A 190 20.61 -4.60 -6.80
C PRO A 190 20.18 -3.29 -6.11
N ALA A 191 19.91 -2.23 -6.89
CA ALA A 191 19.47 -0.95 -6.34
C ALA A 191 18.05 -1.03 -5.74
N SER A 192 17.10 -1.73 -6.38
CA SER A 192 15.75 -1.91 -5.82
C SER A 192 15.76 -2.78 -4.56
N MET A 193 16.59 -3.82 -4.53
CA MET A 193 16.74 -4.68 -3.36
C MET A 193 17.35 -3.92 -2.17
N LEU A 194 18.40 -3.13 -2.43
CA LEU A 194 19.02 -2.29 -1.40
C LEU A 194 18.06 -1.22 -0.89
N GLN A 195 17.31 -0.59 -1.79
CA GLN A 195 16.31 0.42 -1.42
C GLN A 195 15.26 -0.20 -0.49
N GLU A 196 14.72 -1.36 -0.83
CA GLU A 196 13.74 -2.06 0.01
C GLU A 196 14.29 -2.38 1.39
N ALA A 197 15.51 -2.92 1.47
CA ALA A 197 16.15 -3.24 2.72
C ALA A 197 16.35 -2.02 3.62
N ILE A 198 16.82 -0.91 3.06
CA ILE A 198 17.03 0.36 3.79
C ILE A 198 15.68 0.92 4.28
N GLU A 199 14.65 0.98 3.42
CA GLU A 199 13.33 1.49 3.81
C GLU A 199 12.72 0.66 4.94
N GLU A 200 12.85 -0.67 4.91
CA GLU A 200 12.35 -1.55 5.95
C GLU A 200 13.12 -1.39 7.26
N GLN A 201 14.43 -1.26 7.21
CA GLN A 201 15.25 -1.03 8.41
C GLN A 201 14.89 0.29 9.10
N VAL A 202 14.80 1.38 8.34
CA VAL A 202 14.43 2.69 8.88
C VAL A 202 13.01 2.68 9.47
N ALA A 203 12.07 2.02 8.80
CA ALA A 203 10.69 1.90 9.28
C ALA A 203 10.61 1.05 10.56
N THR A 204 11.43 0.00 10.66
CA THR A 204 11.50 -0.88 11.84
C THR A 204 12.07 -0.13 13.05
N ILE A 205 13.11 0.67 12.86
CA ILE A 205 13.68 1.50 13.93
C ILE A 205 12.64 2.51 14.43
N ASP A 206 11.97 3.24 13.53
CA ASP A 206 10.91 4.19 13.90
C ASP A 206 9.74 3.51 14.64
N TYR A 207 9.32 2.34 14.14
CA TYR A 207 8.28 1.53 14.79
C TYR A 207 8.65 1.18 16.23
N ASN A 208 9.88 0.68 16.46
CA ASN A 208 10.35 0.27 17.77
C ASN A 208 10.46 1.50 18.73
N LEU A 209 10.95 2.63 18.25
CA LEU A 209 11.01 3.87 19.02
C LEU A 209 9.62 4.35 19.46
N LYS A 210 8.65 4.33 18.55
CA LYS A 210 7.25 4.71 18.85
C LYS A 210 6.58 3.73 19.81
N ALA A 211 6.82 2.42 19.64
CA ALA A 211 6.30 1.37 20.51
C ALA A 211 6.82 1.52 21.94
N ASN A 212 8.13 1.67 22.10
CA ASN A 212 8.79 1.85 23.39
C ASN A 212 8.33 3.13 24.10
N LYS A 213 8.23 4.24 23.36
CA LYS A 213 7.69 5.50 23.92
C LYS A 213 6.26 5.32 24.43
N ARG A 214 5.39 4.64 23.68
CA ARG A 214 4.02 4.38 24.12
C ARG A 214 3.98 3.47 25.35
N PHE A 215 4.84 2.45 25.40
CA PHE A 215 4.96 1.57 26.56
C PHE A 215 5.38 2.37 27.80
N ALA A 216 6.43 3.17 27.70
CA ALA A 216 6.90 4.04 28.81
C ALA A 216 5.80 4.98 29.31
N LEU A 217 5.06 5.66 28.39
CA LEU A 217 3.95 6.54 28.77
C LEU A 217 2.81 5.81 29.48
N LYS A 218 2.55 4.54 29.17
CA LYS A 218 1.54 3.74 29.88
C LYS A 218 2.00 3.37 31.28
N PHE A 219 3.28 3.03 31.47
CA PHE A 219 3.80 2.62 32.77
C PHE A 219 4.00 3.83 33.72
N PHE A 220 4.55 4.93 33.22
CA PHE A 220 4.83 6.12 34.05
C PHE A 220 3.67 7.13 34.10
N GLY A 221 2.68 7.03 33.20
CA GLY A 221 1.50 7.90 33.19
C GLY A 221 0.30 7.36 34.00
N ALA A 222 0.35 6.10 34.43
CA ALA A 222 -0.70 5.48 35.26
C ALA A 222 -0.51 5.72 36.77
N GLY A 223 0.47 6.55 37.17
CA GLY A 223 0.82 6.87 38.54
C GLY A 223 0.39 8.29 39.01
N LYS A 224 -0.68 8.86 38.38
CA LYS A 224 -1.32 10.09 38.84
C LYS A 224 -2.82 9.93 38.91
#